data_fdbdd3d810621715888a623ae474e788
#
_entry.id   fdbdd3d810621715888a623ae474e788
#
_cell.length_a   1.000
_cell.length_b   1.000
_cell.length_c   1.000
_cell.angle_alpha   90.00
_cell.angle_beta   90.00
_cell.angle_gamma   90.00
#
_symmetry.space_group_name_H-M   'P 1'
#
loop_
_entity.id
_entity.type
_entity.pdbx_description
1 polymer ?
#
loop_
_entity_poly.entity_id
_entity_poly.type
_entity_poly.pdbx_seq_one_letter_code
_entity_poly.pdbx_strand_id
1 'polypeptide(L)'
;MDPKKHWGKERMAKSPNRLSASEAVLRMAQKRLKARDLVEACLDRIEAREGQVHAWEALDPDGARKRADILDKRSRPAGPLHGIPLAVKDIISTRTLPTTCGSPIYRDHVVGKDAACVTQLVKAGAIVLGKAVTTEFAGAHAGKTHNPHNLRHTPAGSSSGRRRPWPTSWRRWATARRPRAR
;
A
#
# COMPACT_ATOMS: atom_id res chain seq x y z
N MET A 1 26.36 43.24 -20.10
CA MET A 1 26.32 41.86 -20.66
C MET A 1 26.62 40.91 -19.53
N ASP A 2 25.61 40.30 -18.95
CA ASP A 2 25.78 39.28 -17.92
C ASP A 2 25.35 37.95 -18.50
N PRO A 3 26.30 37.04 -18.73
CA PRO A 3 26.00 35.74 -19.29
C PRO A 3 25.78 34.74 -18.15
N LYS A 4 24.65 34.10 -18.17
CA LYS A 4 24.40 32.79 -17.55
C LYS A 4 23.95 32.80 -16.09
N LYS A 5 22.73 33.23 -15.83
CA LYS A 5 21.92 32.63 -14.77
C LYS A 5 21.59 31.18 -15.17
N HIS A 6 22.40 30.25 -14.70
CA HIS A 6 22.08 28.83 -14.70
C HIS A 6 20.90 28.63 -13.73
N TRP A 7 19.72 28.60 -14.27
CA TRP A 7 18.56 28.08 -13.56
C TRP A 7 18.71 26.56 -13.45
N GLY A 8 19.42 26.11 -12.44
CA GLY A 8 19.29 24.76 -11.94
C GLY A 8 17.83 24.61 -11.47
N LYS A 9 16.96 24.06 -12.33
CA LYS A 9 15.69 23.50 -11.90
C LYS A 9 16.03 22.34 -10.99
N GLU A 10 16.17 22.57 -9.68
CA GLU A 10 15.98 21.51 -8.69
C GLU A 10 14.60 20.93 -8.99
N ARG A 11 14.61 19.78 -9.63
CA ARG A 11 13.42 18.96 -9.78
C ARG A 11 12.99 18.68 -8.35
N MET A 12 11.94 19.36 -7.87
CA MET A 12 11.35 19.13 -6.54
C MET A 12 11.26 17.61 -6.37
N ALA A 13 12.01 17.09 -5.39
CA ALA A 13 12.12 15.66 -5.18
C ALA A 13 10.70 15.13 -4.94
N LYS A 14 10.26 14.19 -5.78
CA LYS A 14 8.94 13.57 -5.61
C LYS A 14 8.84 13.02 -4.20
N SER A 15 7.77 13.39 -3.49
CA SER A 15 7.46 12.80 -2.19
C SER A 15 7.58 11.28 -2.26
N PRO A 16 8.19 10.59 -1.27
CA PRO A 16 8.46 9.14 -1.32
C PRO A 16 7.27 8.30 -1.74
N ASN A 17 6.06 8.64 -1.26
CA ASN A 17 4.81 7.94 -1.61
C ASN A 17 4.38 8.11 -3.09
N ARG A 18 5.06 8.93 -3.89
CA ARG A 18 4.80 9.12 -5.33
C ARG A 18 5.78 8.37 -6.21
N LEU A 19 6.77 7.71 -5.62
CA LEU A 19 7.73 6.90 -6.36
C LEU A 19 7.06 5.64 -6.92
N SER A 20 7.56 5.12 -8.04
CA SER A 20 7.23 3.76 -8.43
C SER A 20 7.96 2.76 -7.54
N ALA A 21 7.50 1.50 -7.52
CA ALA A 21 8.15 0.43 -6.80
C ALA A 21 9.62 0.29 -7.18
N SER A 22 9.85 0.19 -8.46
CA SER A 22 11.20 0.02 -8.99
C SER A 22 12.11 1.21 -8.62
N GLU A 23 11.55 2.44 -8.66
CA GLU A 23 12.30 3.64 -8.29
C GLU A 23 12.60 3.66 -6.78
N ALA A 24 11.65 3.25 -5.94
CA ALA A 24 11.85 3.18 -4.50
C ALA A 24 12.90 2.13 -4.12
N VAL A 25 12.79 0.91 -4.68
CA VAL A 25 13.79 -0.16 -4.47
C VAL A 25 15.19 0.29 -4.92
N LEU A 26 15.28 0.92 -6.09
CA LEU A 26 16.56 1.43 -6.59
C LEU A 26 17.17 2.47 -5.64
N ARG A 27 16.36 3.42 -5.15
CA ARG A 27 16.82 4.44 -4.19
C ARG A 27 17.23 3.84 -2.85
N MET A 28 16.52 2.81 -2.37
CA MET A 28 16.90 2.09 -1.15
C MET A 28 18.21 1.33 -1.35
N ALA A 29 18.40 0.65 -2.48
CA ALA A 29 19.66 -0.02 -2.81
C ALA A 29 20.84 0.96 -2.89
N GLN A 30 20.60 2.21 -3.33
CA GLN A 30 21.58 3.30 -3.37
C GLN A 30 21.73 4.04 -2.02
N LYS A 31 21.04 3.60 -0.94
CA LYS A 31 21.00 4.27 0.37
C LYS A 31 20.50 5.73 0.32
N ARG A 32 19.70 6.08 -0.69
CA ARG A 32 19.12 7.42 -0.92
C ARG A 32 17.67 7.51 -0.43
N LEU A 33 17.11 6.43 0.08
CA LEU A 33 15.79 6.33 0.66
C LEU A 33 15.81 5.24 1.72
N LYS A 34 15.21 5.46 2.87
CA LYS A 34 14.97 4.43 3.88
C LYS A 34 13.56 3.85 3.69
N ALA A 35 13.39 2.56 4.04
CA ALA A 35 12.08 1.93 4.06
C ALA A 35 11.15 2.65 5.04
N ARG A 36 11.70 3.12 6.17
CA ARG A 36 10.95 3.90 7.17
C ARG A 36 10.38 5.18 6.58
N ASP A 37 11.17 5.96 5.83
CA ASP A 37 10.70 7.22 5.23
C ASP A 37 9.57 6.97 4.21
N LEU A 38 9.65 5.88 3.46
CA LEU A 38 8.60 5.51 2.52
C LEU A 38 7.31 5.09 3.25
N VAL A 39 7.43 4.31 4.33
CA VAL A 39 6.27 3.89 5.15
C VAL A 39 5.60 5.11 5.78
N GLU A 40 6.36 6.04 6.38
CA GLU A 40 5.77 7.25 6.97
C GLU A 40 5.08 8.10 5.92
N ALA A 41 5.72 8.38 4.79
CA ALA A 41 5.08 9.15 3.71
C ALA A 41 3.79 8.50 3.20
N CYS A 42 3.66 7.18 3.33
CA CYS A 42 2.44 6.46 3.00
C CYS A 42 1.38 6.60 4.08
N LEU A 43 1.77 6.48 5.35
CA LEU A 43 0.88 6.63 6.50
C LEU A 43 0.33 8.06 6.58
N ASP A 44 1.16 9.09 6.40
CA ASP A 44 0.74 10.49 6.33
C ASP A 44 -0.32 10.70 5.23
N ARG A 45 -0.11 10.08 4.08
CA ARG A 45 -1.07 10.14 2.99
C ARG A 45 -2.38 9.42 3.29
N ILE A 46 -2.31 8.28 3.99
CA ILE A 46 -3.50 7.57 4.47
C ILE A 46 -4.25 8.49 5.43
N GLU A 47 -3.61 8.99 6.46
CA GLU A 47 -4.20 9.87 7.46
C GLU A 47 -4.92 11.08 6.83
N ALA A 48 -4.26 11.75 5.89
CA ALA A 48 -4.82 12.92 5.20
C ALA A 48 -6.06 12.62 4.34
N ARG A 49 -6.36 11.36 4.01
CA ARG A 49 -7.42 11.02 3.05
C ARG A 49 -8.43 10.00 3.55
N GLU A 50 -8.09 9.20 4.54
CA GLU A 50 -8.90 8.07 4.96
C GLU A 50 -10.26 8.49 5.50
N GLY A 51 -10.33 9.62 6.21
CA GLY A 51 -11.60 10.18 6.70
C GLY A 51 -12.62 10.52 5.61
N GLN A 52 -12.18 10.66 4.35
CA GLN A 52 -13.06 10.93 3.20
C GLN A 52 -13.25 9.70 2.31
N VAL A 53 -12.25 8.85 2.21
CA VAL A 53 -12.21 7.78 1.20
C VAL A 53 -12.62 6.43 1.77
N HIS A 54 -12.34 6.16 3.04
CA HIS A 54 -12.61 4.87 3.71
C HIS A 54 -12.09 3.67 2.92
N ALA A 55 -10.81 3.71 2.55
CA ALA A 55 -10.18 2.68 1.72
C ALA A 55 -9.63 1.50 2.52
N TRP A 56 -9.43 1.68 3.83
CA TRP A 56 -8.82 0.69 4.69
C TRP A 56 -9.84 0.04 5.64
N GLU A 57 -9.78 -1.26 5.76
CA GLU A 57 -10.55 -2.02 6.74
C GLU A 57 -9.81 -2.09 8.07
N ALA A 58 -8.53 -2.33 8.02
CA ALA A 58 -7.63 -2.30 9.16
C ALA A 58 -6.24 -1.83 8.74
N LEU A 59 -5.54 -1.11 9.62
CA LEU A 59 -4.16 -0.67 9.46
C LEU A 59 -3.31 -1.22 10.60
N ASP A 60 -2.02 -1.45 10.31
CA ASP A 60 -0.99 -1.79 11.31
C ASP A 60 0.22 -0.83 11.15
N PRO A 61 0.06 0.45 11.52
CA PRO A 61 1.13 1.44 11.38
C PRO A 61 2.39 1.05 12.17
N ASP A 62 2.22 0.56 13.38
CA ASP A 62 3.34 0.24 14.27
C ASP A 62 4.09 -1.01 13.82
N GLY A 63 3.36 -2.05 13.38
CA GLY A 63 3.99 -3.23 12.77
C GLY A 63 4.73 -2.88 11.49
N ALA A 64 4.16 -2.01 10.66
CA ALA A 64 4.80 -1.53 9.44
C ALA A 64 6.09 -0.74 9.74
N ARG A 65 6.05 0.17 10.73
CA ARG A 65 7.21 0.93 11.22
C ARG A 65 8.32 0.02 11.73
N LYS A 66 7.98 -0.91 12.62
CA LYS A 66 8.92 -1.90 13.17
C LYS A 66 9.56 -2.73 12.06
N ARG A 67 8.77 -3.16 11.08
CA ARG A 67 9.29 -3.94 9.95
C ARG A 67 10.21 -3.12 9.06
N ALA A 68 9.90 -1.85 8.80
CA ALA A 68 10.75 -0.94 8.06
C ALA A 68 12.10 -0.74 8.75
N ASP A 69 12.10 -0.49 10.05
CA ASP A 69 13.33 -0.33 10.85
C ASP A 69 14.21 -1.59 10.81
N ILE A 70 13.62 -2.78 10.86
CA ILE A 70 14.35 -4.05 10.71
C ILE A 70 14.99 -4.14 9.31
N LEU A 71 14.29 -3.74 8.27
CA LEU A 71 14.79 -3.80 6.91
C LEU A 71 15.91 -2.77 6.68
N ASP A 72 15.77 -1.56 7.21
CA ASP A 72 16.78 -0.50 7.09
C ASP A 72 18.11 -0.83 7.77
N LYS A 73 18.08 -1.68 8.81
CA LYS A 73 19.29 -2.17 9.50
C LYS A 73 20.02 -3.28 8.75
N ARG A 74 19.45 -3.82 7.68
CA ARG A 74 20.09 -4.92 6.94
C ARG A 74 21.23 -4.41 6.06
N SER A 75 22.33 -5.15 6.06
CA SER A 75 23.48 -4.88 5.18
C SER A 75 23.17 -5.17 3.72
N ARG A 76 22.23 -6.09 3.45
CA ARG A 76 21.78 -6.49 2.10
C ARG A 76 20.27 -6.44 2.00
N PRO A 77 19.72 -6.10 0.83
CA PRO A 77 18.28 -6.16 0.60
C PRO A 77 17.68 -7.53 0.95
N ALA A 78 16.49 -7.55 1.52
CA ALA A 78 15.77 -8.79 1.86
C ALA A 78 15.26 -9.54 0.61
N GLY A 79 15.15 -8.82 -0.51
CA GLY A 79 14.65 -9.35 -1.78
C GLY A 79 14.22 -8.22 -2.72
N PRO A 80 13.57 -8.56 -3.85
CA PRO A 80 13.22 -7.60 -4.90
C PRO A 80 12.16 -6.57 -4.49
N LEU A 81 11.48 -6.78 -3.36
CA LEU A 81 10.49 -5.85 -2.80
C LEU A 81 10.95 -5.23 -1.48
N HIS A 82 12.27 -5.17 -1.26
CA HIS A 82 12.83 -4.65 -0.03
C HIS A 82 12.26 -3.27 0.34
N GLY A 83 11.61 -3.20 1.52
CA GLY A 83 11.06 -1.97 2.07
C GLY A 83 9.78 -1.45 1.42
N ILE A 84 9.16 -2.23 0.53
CA ILE A 84 7.99 -1.81 -0.22
C ILE A 84 6.70 -1.97 0.58
N PRO A 85 5.94 -0.88 0.84
CA PRO A 85 4.65 -0.95 1.51
C PRO A 85 3.60 -1.66 0.64
N LEU A 86 2.76 -2.49 1.25
CA LEU A 86 1.75 -3.32 0.59
C LEU A 86 0.38 -3.16 1.26
N ALA A 87 -0.66 -2.96 0.47
CA ALA A 87 -2.05 -3.08 0.87
C ALA A 87 -2.56 -4.48 0.49
N VAL A 88 -3.07 -5.23 1.46
CA VAL A 88 -3.63 -6.57 1.24
C VAL A 88 -5.15 -6.45 1.17
N LYS A 89 -5.77 -6.98 0.10
CA LYS A 89 -7.23 -7.00 -0.01
C LYS A 89 -7.85 -7.82 1.14
N ASP A 90 -8.95 -7.35 1.69
CA ASP A 90 -9.54 -7.93 2.91
C ASP A 90 -10.27 -9.26 2.75
N ILE A 91 -10.04 -9.97 1.68
CA ILE A 91 -10.37 -11.41 1.53
C ILE A 91 -9.12 -12.30 1.58
N ILE A 92 -7.95 -11.70 1.75
CA ILE A 92 -6.66 -12.41 1.77
C ILE A 92 -6.17 -12.41 3.20
N SER A 93 -5.94 -13.57 3.77
CA SER A 93 -5.53 -13.74 5.15
C SER A 93 -4.17 -13.11 5.44
N THR A 94 -4.09 -12.45 6.56
CA THR A 94 -2.84 -11.95 7.17
C THR A 94 -2.75 -12.46 8.60
N ARG A 95 -1.52 -12.61 9.10
CA ARG A 95 -1.29 -13.23 10.40
C ARG A 95 -1.90 -12.44 11.55
N THR A 96 -1.82 -11.12 11.53
CA THR A 96 -2.10 -10.25 12.67
C THR A 96 -3.36 -9.42 12.52
N LEU A 97 -3.80 -9.15 11.29
CA LEU A 97 -4.95 -8.31 11.03
C LEU A 97 -6.19 -9.17 10.73
N PRO A 98 -7.38 -8.70 11.11
CA PRO A 98 -8.64 -9.37 10.76
C PRO A 98 -8.79 -9.54 9.25
N THR A 99 -9.49 -10.58 8.85
CA THR A 99 -9.90 -10.84 7.46
C THR A 99 -11.40 -10.91 7.43
N THR A 100 -12.03 -9.73 7.29
CA THR A 100 -13.47 -9.57 7.45
C THR A 100 -14.27 -10.00 6.22
N CYS A 101 -13.61 -10.17 5.08
CA CYS A 101 -14.26 -10.40 3.78
C CYS A 101 -15.29 -9.31 3.42
N GLY A 102 -15.17 -8.12 4.01
CA GLY A 102 -16.13 -7.03 3.85
C GLY A 102 -17.48 -7.28 4.52
N SER A 103 -17.58 -8.26 5.42
CA SER A 103 -18.81 -8.64 6.11
C SER A 103 -18.68 -8.47 7.63
N PRO A 104 -19.71 -7.96 8.31
CA PRO A 104 -19.72 -7.84 9.77
C PRO A 104 -19.64 -9.19 10.49
N ILE A 105 -19.99 -10.31 9.82
CA ILE A 105 -19.93 -11.67 10.37
C ILE A 105 -18.49 -12.04 10.77
N TYR A 106 -17.50 -11.53 10.02
CA TYR A 106 -16.08 -11.82 10.23
C TYR A 106 -15.29 -10.62 10.78
N ARG A 107 -15.95 -9.66 11.42
CA ARG A 107 -15.31 -8.40 11.89
C ARG A 107 -14.01 -8.64 12.65
N ASP A 108 -13.98 -9.60 13.55
CA ASP A 108 -12.84 -9.87 14.42
C ASP A 108 -12.10 -11.18 14.06
N HIS A 109 -12.37 -11.71 12.86
CA HIS A 109 -11.81 -12.99 12.45
C HIS A 109 -10.34 -12.86 12.05
N VAL A 110 -9.44 -13.23 12.95
CA VAL A 110 -7.99 -13.31 12.70
C VAL A 110 -7.60 -14.76 12.41
N VAL A 111 -7.10 -15.02 11.21
CA VAL A 111 -6.72 -16.39 10.76
C VAL A 111 -5.44 -16.89 11.43
N GLY A 112 -4.60 -16.00 11.97
CA GLY A 112 -3.35 -16.33 12.65
C GLY A 112 -2.19 -16.74 11.71
N LYS A 113 -2.41 -16.77 10.40
CA LYS A 113 -1.40 -17.09 9.38
C LYS A 113 -1.58 -16.26 8.11
N ASP A 114 -0.47 -15.98 7.44
CA ASP A 114 -0.50 -15.31 6.15
C ASP A 114 -0.92 -16.28 5.04
N ALA A 115 -1.72 -15.80 4.09
CA ALA A 115 -1.93 -16.50 2.83
C ALA A 115 -0.60 -16.68 2.09
N ALA A 116 -0.48 -17.73 1.28
CA ALA A 116 0.76 -18.04 0.55
C ALA A 116 1.31 -16.87 -0.26
N CYS A 117 0.44 -16.11 -0.94
CA CYS A 117 0.83 -14.92 -1.69
C CYS A 117 1.39 -13.82 -0.78
N VAL A 118 0.81 -13.58 0.39
CA VAL A 118 1.31 -12.60 1.37
C VAL A 118 2.68 -13.05 1.90
N THR A 119 2.79 -14.33 2.27
CA THR A 119 4.06 -14.91 2.72
C THR A 119 5.18 -14.71 1.70
N GLN A 120 4.91 -14.94 0.42
CA GLN A 120 5.90 -14.74 -0.65
C GLN A 120 6.31 -13.26 -0.79
N LEU A 121 5.35 -12.34 -0.73
CA LEU A 121 5.64 -10.90 -0.82
C LEU A 121 6.46 -10.41 0.40
N VAL A 122 6.11 -10.87 1.61
CA VAL A 122 6.86 -10.55 2.84
C VAL A 122 8.28 -11.14 2.81
N LYS A 123 8.44 -12.38 2.31
CA LYS A 123 9.77 -12.98 2.09
C LYS A 123 10.60 -12.19 1.07
N ALA A 124 9.95 -11.63 0.04
CA ALA A 124 10.60 -10.76 -0.94
C ALA A 124 10.95 -9.36 -0.38
N GLY A 125 10.61 -9.07 0.87
CA GLY A 125 10.95 -7.84 1.57
C GLY A 125 9.83 -6.80 1.63
N ALA A 126 8.61 -7.10 1.21
CA ALA A 126 7.48 -6.19 1.32
C ALA A 126 7.02 -5.99 2.78
N ILE A 127 6.36 -4.86 3.03
CA ILE A 127 5.82 -4.45 4.33
C ILE A 127 4.31 -4.33 4.20
N VAL A 128 3.55 -5.14 4.93
CA VAL A 128 2.09 -5.02 4.99
C VAL A 128 1.73 -3.78 5.80
N LEU A 129 1.01 -2.83 5.20
CA LEU A 129 0.47 -1.65 5.90
C LEU A 129 -0.89 -1.94 6.52
N GLY A 130 -1.68 -2.81 5.88
CA GLY A 130 -3.04 -3.08 6.33
C GLY A 130 -3.89 -3.82 5.31
N LYS A 131 -5.18 -3.92 5.64
CA LYS A 131 -6.23 -4.56 4.87
C LYS A 131 -7.03 -3.51 4.11
N ALA A 132 -7.07 -3.62 2.79
CA ALA A 132 -7.85 -2.73 1.93
C ALA A 132 -9.27 -3.27 1.75
N VAL A 133 -10.26 -2.36 1.84
CA VAL A 133 -11.69 -2.68 1.72
C VAL A 133 -12.00 -3.48 0.46
N THR A 134 -12.83 -4.49 0.63
CA THR A 134 -13.44 -5.28 -0.43
C THR A 134 -14.96 -5.07 -0.45
N THR A 135 -15.62 -5.40 -1.55
CA THR A 135 -17.06 -5.68 -1.52
C THR A 135 -17.31 -6.94 -0.70
N GLU A 136 -18.49 -7.08 -0.10
CA GLU A 136 -18.83 -8.23 0.73
C GLU A 136 -18.60 -9.54 -0.04
N PHE A 137 -17.80 -10.43 0.54
CA PHE A 137 -17.32 -11.69 -0.06
C PHE A 137 -16.80 -11.55 -1.50
N ALA A 138 -16.25 -10.36 -1.84
CA ALA A 138 -15.86 -10.00 -3.20
C ALA A 138 -17.00 -10.07 -4.23
N GLY A 139 -18.23 -10.02 -3.77
CA GLY A 139 -19.47 -10.03 -4.56
C GLY A 139 -19.91 -8.65 -5.06
N ALA A 140 -21.20 -8.46 -5.20
CA ALA A 140 -21.79 -7.25 -5.75
C ALA A 140 -22.07 -6.15 -4.69
N HIS A 141 -22.22 -6.52 -3.40
CA HIS A 141 -22.57 -5.56 -2.35
C HIS A 141 -21.40 -4.61 -2.09
N ALA A 142 -21.64 -3.31 -2.24
CA ALA A 142 -20.61 -2.29 -2.12
C ALA A 142 -20.12 -2.16 -0.67
N GLY A 143 -18.80 -2.00 -0.49
CA GLY A 143 -18.21 -1.65 0.78
C GLY A 143 -18.26 -0.13 1.06
N LYS A 144 -17.69 0.28 2.20
CA LYS A 144 -17.71 1.66 2.72
C LYS A 144 -16.87 2.66 1.91
N THR A 145 -16.07 2.21 0.94
CA THR A 145 -15.13 3.07 0.21
C THR A 145 -15.82 4.02 -0.74
N HIS A 146 -15.43 5.30 -0.71
CA HIS A 146 -15.86 6.33 -1.64
C HIS A 146 -14.87 6.51 -2.80
N ASN A 147 -15.37 6.95 -3.94
CA ASN A 147 -14.52 7.31 -5.07
C ASN A 147 -13.81 8.65 -4.77
N PRO A 148 -12.47 8.71 -4.72
CA PRO A 148 -11.73 9.92 -4.33
C PRO A 148 -11.83 11.07 -5.33
N HIS A 149 -12.36 10.84 -6.53
CA HIS A 149 -12.64 11.87 -7.53
C HIS A 149 -14.07 12.43 -7.42
N ASN A 150 -14.99 11.66 -6.85
CA ASN A 150 -16.34 12.08 -6.54
C ASN A 150 -16.85 11.23 -5.38
N LEU A 151 -16.84 11.79 -4.19
CA LEU A 151 -17.18 11.09 -2.94
C LEU A 151 -18.63 10.58 -2.88
N ARG A 152 -19.50 11.04 -3.78
CA ARG A 152 -20.89 10.56 -3.88
C ARG A 152 -21.01 9.23 -4.65
N HIS A 153 -19.93 8.72 -5.22
CA HIS A 153 -19.91 7.47 -5.97
C HIS A 153 -19.04 6.41 -5.30
N THR A 154 -19.42 5.15 -5.49
CA THR A 154 -18.54 4.03 -5.14
C THR A 154 -17.38 3.94 -6.14
N PRO A 155 -16.23 3.40 -5.74
CA PRO A 155 -15.10 3.21 -6.65
C PRO A 155 -15.25 1.96 -7.54
N ALA A 156 -16.41 1.29 -7.53
CA ALA A 156 -16.67 -0.05 -8.03
C ALA A 156 -15.90 -1.14 -7.25
N GLY A 157 -16.22 -2.40 -7.52
CA GLY A 157 -15.68 -3.58 -6.79
C GLY A 157 -14.85 -4.50 -7.67
N SER A 158 -14.48 -5.63 -7.16
CA SER A 158 -14.61 -6.10 -5.78
C SER A 158 -13.50 -5.60 -4.85
N SER A 159 -12.43 -5.00 -5.35
CA SER A 159 -11.33 -4.39 -4.56
C SER A 159 -11.56 -2.89 -4.43
N SER A 160 -12.55 -2.47 -3.63
CA SER A 160 -12.99 -1.08 -3.52
C SER A 160 -11.89 -0.18 -2.96
N GLY A 161 -11.24 -0.53 -1.89
CA GLY A 161 -10.14 0.23 -1.31
C GLY A 161 -8.90 0.39 -2.23
N ARG A 162 -8.85 -0.37 -3.33
CA ARG A 162 -7.75 -0.33 -4.30
C ARG A 162 -7.98 0.61 -5.47
N ARG A 163 -9.24 0.96 -5.77
CA ARG A 163 -9.58 1.76 -6.95
C ARG A 163 -9.55 3.25 -6.64
N ARG A 164 -8.37 3.87 -6.79
CA ARG A 164 -8.19 5.31 -6.98
C ARG A 164 -8.18 6.30 -5.80
N PRO A 165 -7.64 6.04 -4.61
CA PRO A 165 -7.21 7.17 -3.78
C PRO A 165 -5.74 7.56 -3.96
N TRP A 166 -4.99 6.78 -4.73
CA TRP A 166 -3.55 6.86 -4.78
C TRP A 166 -3.05 7.44 -6.11
N PRO A 167 -1.92 8.15 -6.12
CA PRO A 167 -1.24 8.54 -7.34
C PRO A 167 -1.06 7.32 -8.26
N THR A 168 -1.04 7.52 -9.56
CA THR A 168 -0.95 6.45 -10.57
C THR A 168 0.18 5.44 -10.34
N SER A 169 1.21 5.84 -9.58
CA SER A 169 2.31 5.01 -9.10
C SER A 169 1.87 3.86 -8.19
N TRP A 170 0.87 4.04 -7.32
CA TRP A 170 0.38 3.03 -6.37
C TRP A 170 -0.47 1.93 -7.00
N ARG A 171 -1.01 2.13 -8.20
CA ARG A 171 -1.73 1.07 -8.93
C ARG A 171 -0.86 -0.16 -9.21
N ARG A 172 0.43 -0.01 -9.19
CA ARG A 172 1.38 -1.10 -9.46
C ARG A 172 1.65 -1.98 -8.24
N TRP A 173 1.29 -1.54 -7.03
CA TRP A 173 1.62 -2.19 -5.77
C TRP A 173 0.53 -3.08 -5.18
N ALA A 174 -0.72 -2.79 -5.45
CA ALA A 174 -1.83 -3.58 -4.96
C ALA A 174 -2.13 -4.70 -5.97
N THR A 175 -1.35 -5.75 -6.03
CA THR A 175 -1.56 -6.84 -6.97
C THR A 175 -1.93 -8.15 -6.32
N ALA A 176 -3.20 -8.53 -6.47
CA ALA A 176 -3.56 -9.87 -6.88
C ALA A 176 -4.67 -9.71 -7.93
N ARG A 177 -4.33 -9.58 -9.20
CA ARG A 177 -5.30 -9.75 -10.28
C ARG A 177 -5.68 -11.23 -10.33
N ARG A 178 -6.99 -11.53 -10.24
CA ARG A 178 -7.48 -12.77 -10.85
C ARG A 178 -7.22 -12.68 -12.36
N PRO A 179 -6.72 -13.74 -13.00
CA PRO A 179 -6.80 -13.86 -14.44
C PRO A 179 -8.26 -13.71 -14.84
N ARG A 180 -8.56 -12.93 -15.87
CA ARG A 180 -9.89 -13.01 -16.52
C ARG A 180 -10.04 -14.43 -17.03
N ALA A 181 -11.04 -15.16 -16.54
CA ALA A 181 -11.53 -16.33 -17.25
C ALA A 181 -11.97 -15.85 -18.63
N ARG A 182 -11.45 -16.50 -19.67
CA ARG A 182 -11.95 -16.36 -21.05
C ARG A 182 -13.25 -17.12 -21.19
#